data_a745d1f901dca56d0be075082d3d91f9
#
_entry.id   a745d1f901dca56d0be075082d3d91f9
#
_cell.length_a   1.000
_cell.length_b   1.000
_cell.length_c   1.000
_cell.angle_alpha   90.00
_cell.angle_beta   90.00
_cell.angle_gamma   90.00
#
_symmetry.space_group_name_H-M   'P 1'
#
loop_
_entity.id
_entity.type
_entity.pdbx_description
1 polymer ?
#
loop_
_entity_poly.entity_id
_entity_poly.type
_entity_poly.pdbx_seq_one_letter_code
_entity_poly.pdbx_strand_id
1 'polypeptide(L)'
;MASEYIVEIVLENKPAARDPVGETIKKDLLAKKGYSMVSNVRSGQYLRINITAENEEIAKNTVDKMCNELRIFNPVTQNLTILKVTKQN
;
A
#
# COMPACT_ATOMS: atom_id res chain seq x y z
N MET A 1 -0.98 11.73 -26.11
CA MET A 1 -1.87 10.60 -26.33
C MET A 1 -1.97 9.76 -25.07
N ALA A 2 -3.17 9.38 -24.67
CA ALA A 2 -3.35 8.59 -23.45
C ALA A 2 -2.77 7.17 -23.60
N SER A 3 -2.18 6.71 -22.54
CA SER A 3 -1.61 5.36 -22.48
C SER A 3 -2.12 4.66 -21.22
N GLU A 4 -1.97 3.36 -21.17
CA GLU A 4 -2.34 2.62 -20.00
C GLU A 4 -1.15 2.51 -19.05
N TYR A 5 -1.42 2.75 -17.77
CA TYR A 5 -0.42 2.66 -16.72
C TYR A 5 -0.88 1.71 -15.65
N ILE A 6 0.09 1.08 -15.00
CA ILE A 6 -0.15 0.26 -13.81
C ILE A 6 0.40 1.03 -12.63
N VAL A 7 -0.48 1.34 -11.68
CA VAL A 7 -0.10 2.02 -10.43
C VAL A 7 -0.21 1.01 -9.29
N GLU A 8 0.91 0.75 -8.65
CA GLU A 8 0.97 -0.20 -7.53
C GLU A 8 1.07 0.58 -6.24
N ILE A 9 0.15 0.31 -5.31
CA ILE A 9 0.09 1.01 -4.04
C ILE A 9 0.01 0.03 -2.87
N VAL A 10 0.42 0.52 -1.70
CA VAL A 10 0.24 -0.20 -0.43
C VAL A 10 -0.52 0.70 0.52
N LEU A 11 -1.52 0.13 1.16
CA LEU A 11 -2.29 0.76 2.21
C LEU A 11 -1.94 0.07 3.52
N GLU A 12 -1.39 0.82 4.46
CA GLU A 12 -1.01 0.24 5.74
C GLU A 12 -1.40 1.15 6.89
N ASN A 13 -1.55 0.57 8.07
CA ASN A 13 -1.90 1.34 9.26
C ASN A 13 -0.73 2.25 9.64
N LYS A 14 -1.07 3.45 10.10
CA LYS A 14 -0.07 4.39 10.61
C LYS A 14 0.65 3.78 11.82
N PRO A 15 1.90 4.20 12.11
CA PRO A 15 2.67 3.62 13.22
C PRO A 15 1.93 3.64 14.56
N ALA A 16 1.08 4.65 14.79
CA ALA A 16 0.32 4.77 16.03
C ALA A 16 -0.90 3.85 16.07
N ALA A 17 -1.35 3.31 14.94
CA ALA A 17 -2.48 2.40 14.88
C ALA A 17 -2.01 0.96 15.04
N ARG A 18 -2.85 0.12 15.66
CA ARG A 18 -2.52 -1.29 15.83
C ARG A 18 -2.53 -2.01 14.49
N ASP A 19 -1.64 -2.99 14.40
CA ASP A 19 -1.56 -3.90 13.26
C ASP A 19 -1.57 -5.33 13.81
N PRO A 20 -2.76 -5.87 14.11
CA PRO A 20 -2.87 -7.20 14.73
C PRO A 20 -2.25 -8.31 13.92
N VAL A 21 -2.32 -8.24 12.59
CA VAL A 21 -1.74 -9.27 11.72
C VAL A 21 -0.22 -9.28 11.83
N GLY A 22 0.41 -8.11 11.73
CA GLY A 22 1.86 -7.99 11.87
C GLY A 22 2.33 -8.37 13.26
N GLU A 23 1.60 -7.96 14.29
CA GLU A 23 1.91 -8.30 15.68
C GLU A 23 1.88 -9.82 15.91
N THR A 24 0.86 -10.49 15.37
CA THR A 24 0.71 -11.93 15.50
C THR A 24 1.85 -12.67 14.80
N ILE A 25 2.20 -12.26 13.60
CA ILE A 25 3.31 -12.89 12.87
C ILE A 25 4.60 -12.76 13.66
N LYS A 26 4.90 -11.59 14.16
CA LYS A 26 6.12 -11.36 14.93
C LYS A 26 6.14 -12.13 16.23
N LYS A 27 5.06 -12.01 17.01
CA LYS A 27 5.01 -12.52 18.38
C LYS A 27 4.80 -14.03 18.45
N ASP A 28 3.81 -14.53 17.68
CA ASP A 28 3.36 -15.90 17.81
C ASP A 28 4.04 -16.87 16.86
N LEU A 29 4.52 -16.40 15.72
CA LEU A 29 5.13 -17.26 14.72
C LEU A 29 6.65 -17.14 14.72
N LEU A 30 7.16 -15.94 14.48
CA LEU A 30 8.60 -15.75 14.31
C LEU A 30 9.38 -15.91 15.60
N ALA A 31 8.92 -15.30 16.68
CA ALA A 31 9.63 -15.37 17.97
C ALA A 31 9.69 -16.81 18.50
N LYS A 32 8.61 -17.56 18.35
CA LYS A 32 8.54 -18.94 18.84
C LYS A 32 9.36 -19.93 18.02
N LYS A 33 9.68 -19.58 16.77
CA LYS A 33 10.42 -20.46 15.85
C LYS A 33 11.88 -20.06 15.69
N GLY A 34 12.41 -19.24 16.59
CA GLY A 34 13.82 -18.89 16.58
C GLY A 34 14.18 -17.66 15.73
N TYR A 35 13.20 -16.89 15.35
CA TYR A 35 13.43 -15.67 14.54
C TYR A 35 13.32 -14.39 15.37
N SER A 36 13.80 -14.45 16.61
CA SER A 36 13.73 -13.31 17.52
C SER A 36 14.52 -12.08 17.05
N MET A 37 15.39 -12.26 16.04
CA MET A 37 16.11 -11.13 15.46
C MET A 37 15.21 -10.20 14.63
N VAL A 38 13.98 -10.64 14.31
CA VAL A 38 13.04 -9.79 13.59
C VAL A 38 12.45 -8.79 14.57
N SER A 39 12.78 -7.51 14.39
CA SER A 39 12.38 -6.46 15.32
C SER A 39 10.95 -5.97 15.10
N ASN A 40 10.44 -6.06 13.88
CA ASN A 40 9.11 -5.57 13.58
C ASN A 40 8.54 -6.22 12.34
N VAL A 41 7.23 -6.38 12.31
CA VAL A 41 6.49 -6.86 11.14
C VAL A 41 5.25 -5.97 10.99
N ARG A 42 5.06 -5.40 9.80
CA ARG A 42 3.87 -4.60 9.48
C ARG A 42 3.14 -5.27 8.34
N SER A 43 1.82 -5.32 8.43
CA SER A 43 0.99 -5.81 7.34
C SER A 43 0.36 -4.65 6.58
N GLY A 44 -0.12 -4.91 5.38
CA GLY A 44 -0.79 -3.91 4.57
C GLY A 44 -1.54 -4.55 3.42
N GLN A 45 -2.33 -3.74 2.73
CA GLN A 45 -3.07 -4.17 1.56
C GLN A 45 -2.36 -3.64 0.31
N TYR A 46 -2.08 -4.54 -0.62
CA TYR A 46 -1.48 -4.19 -1.90
C TYR A 46 -2.57 -4.11 -2.97
N LEU A 47 -2.56 -3.04 -3.73
CA LEU A 47 -3.48 -2.87 -4.86
C LEU A 47 -2.68 -2.57 -6.12
N ARG A 48 -3.08 -3.23 -7.21
CA ARG A 48 -2.55 -2.95 -8.55
C ARG A 48 -3.68 -2.38 -9.38
N ILE A 49 -3.54 -1.13 -9.77
CA ILE A 49 -4.59 -0.39 -10.46
C ILE A 49 -4.15 -0.08 -11.88
N ASN A 50 -4.92 -0.53 -12.86
CA ASN A 50 -4.69 -0.19 -14.26
C ASN A 50 -5.51 1.05 -14.59
N ILE A 51 -4.88 2.07 -15.15
CA ILE A 51 -5.53 3.33 -15.43
C ILE A 51 -5.04 3.91 -16.76
N THR A 52 -5.95 4.51 -17.51
CA THR A 52 -5.59 5.23 -18.74
C THR A 52 -5.35 6.69 -18.40
N ALA A 53 -4.19 7.21 -18.77
CA ALA A 53 -3.82 8.59 -18.48
C ALA A 53 -2.88 9.14 -19.56
N GLU A 54 -2.75 10.45 -19.61
CA GLU A 54 -1.87 11.11 -20.57
C GLU A 54 -0.39 10.87 -20.27
N ASN A 55 -0.05 10.79 -18.98
CA ASN A 55 1.32 10.55 -18.57
C ASN A 55 1.35 9.92 -17.17
N GLU A 56 2.55 9.58 -16.74
CA GLU A 56 2.80 8.93 -15.45
C GLU A 56 2.32 9.77 -14.27
N GLU A 57 2.60 11.07 -14.31
CA GLU A 57 2.22 12.00 -13.24
C GLU A 57 0.70 12.09 -13.08
N ILE A 58 -0.03 12.15 -14.18
CA ILE A 58 -1.49 12.19 -14.16
C ILE A 58 -2.04 10.86 -13.63
N ALA A 59 -1.47 9.73 -14.05
CA ALA A 59 -1.89 8.42 -13.56
C ALA A 59 -1.75 8.33 -12.04
N LYS A 60 -0.60 8.73 -11.54
CA LYS A 60 -0.29 8.74 -10.11
C LYS A 60 -1.25 9.63 -9.32
N ASN A 61 -1.42 10.88 -9.77
CA ASN A 61 -2.27 11.84 -9.08
C ASN A 61 -3.74 11.44 -9.10
N THR A 62 -4.19 10.84 -10.20
CA THR A 62 -5.57 10.39 -10.32
C THR A 62 -5.86 9.24 -9.36
N VAL A 63 -4.94 8.29 -9.24
CA VAL A 63 -5.10 7.17 -8.30
C VAL A 63 -5.12 7.68 -6.86
N ASP A 64 -4.23 8.59 -6.52
CA ASP A 64 -4.20 9.17 -5.18
C ASP A 64 -5.52 9.87 -4.85
N LYS A 65 -5.99 10.71 -5.75
CA LYS A 65 -7.26 11.43 -5.59
C LYS A 65 -8.45 10.47 -5.45
N MET A 66 -8.51 9.48 -6.32
CA MET A 66 -9.56 8.46 -6.31
C MET A 66 -9.61 7.72 -4.97
N CYS A 67 -8.47 7.29 -4.48
CA CYS A 67 -8.40 6.55 -3.21
C CYS A 67 -8.86 7.41 -2.03
N ASN A 68 -8.55 8.70 -2.06
CA ASN A 68 -8.98 9.63 -1.01
C ASN A 68 -10.48 9.94 -1.10
N GLU A 69 -10.98 10.24 -2.30
CA GLU A 69 -12.38 10.60 -2.49
C GLU A 69 -13.34 9.46 -2.21
N LEU A 70 -12.99 8.27 -2.68
CA LEU A 70 -13.85 7.09 -2.56
C LEU A 70 -13.64 6.30 -1.28
N ARG A 71 -12.79 6.80 -0.39
CA ARG A 71 -12.48 6.14 0.87
C ARG A 71 -12.05 4.69 0.70
N ILE A 72 -11.19 4.44 -0.31
CA ILE A 72 -10.62 3.11 -0.51
C ILE A 72 -9.73 2.75 0.68
N PHE A 73 -9.20 3.77 1.36
CA PHE A 73 -8.50 3.60 2.62
C PHE A 73 -8.95 4.67 3.60
N ASN A 74 -8.66 4.47 4.88
CA ASN A 74 -9.00 5.46 5.91
C ASN A 74 -7.80 6.36 6.18
N PRO A 75 -7.80 7.62 5.68
CA PRO A 75 -6.64 8.50 5.82
C PRO A 75 -6.33 8.91 7.26
N VAL A 76 -7.29 8.70 8.19
CA VAL A 76 -7.06 8.98 9.61
C VAL A 76 -6.14 7.94 10.23
N THR A 77 -6.33 6.66 9.89
CA THR A 77 -5.59 5.54 10.51
C THR A 77 -4.63 4.84 9.58
N GLN A 78 -4.66 5.15 8.28
CA GLN A 78 -3.84 4.46 7.29
C GLN A 78 -3.05 5.44 6.44
N ASN A 79 -1.93 4.95 5.91
CA ASN A 79 -1.12 5.66 4.92
C ASN A 79 -1.24 4.96 3.57
N LEU A 80 -1.24 5.75 2.51
CA LEU A 80 -1.16 5.25 1.15
C LEU A 80 0.24 5.54 0.63
N THR A 81 0.91 4.51 0.14
CA THR A 81 2.23 4.65 -0.46
C THR A 81 2.18 4.16 -1.90
N ILE A 82 2.61 4.99 -2.82
CA ILE A 82 2.73 4.60 -4.22
C ILE A 82 4.10 3.95 -4.40
N LEU A 83 4.09 2.66 -4.71
CA LEU A 83 5.32 1.89 -4.86
C LEU A 83 5.94 2.08 -6.23
N LYS A 84 5.10 2.07 -7.27
CA LYS A 84 5.58 2.04 -8.64
C LYS A 84 4.49 2.47 -9.60
N VAL A 85 4.89 3.17 -10.65
CA VAL A 85 4.02 3.49 -11.78
C VAL A 85 4.73 2.99 -13.03
N THR A 86 4.07 2.12 -13.79
CA THR A 86 4.66 1.51 -14.98
C THR A 86 3.76 1.76 -16.18
N LYS A 87 4.35 2.24 -17.27
CA LYS A 87 3.62 2.37 -18.53
C LYS A 87 3.49 0.99 -19.15
N GLN A 88 2.26 0.63 -19.47
CA GLN A 88 1.97 -0.64 -20.13
C GLN A 88 1.90 -0.43 -21.64
N ASN A 89 2.67 -1.21 -22.37
CA ASN A 89 2.69 -1.15 -23.83
C ASN A 89 1.94 -2.32 -24.44
#